data_2ec06966bd7479ae6e110a2359b86d78
#
_entry.id   2ec06966bd7479ae6e110a2359b86d78
#
_cell.length_a   1.000
_cell.length_b   1.000
_cell.length_c   1.000
_cell.angle_alpha   90.00
_cell.angle_beta   90.00
_cell.angle_gamma   90.00
#
_symmetry.space_group_name_H-M   'P 1'
#
loop_
_entity.id
_entity.type
_entity.pdbx_description
1 polymer ?
#
loop_
_entity_poly.entity_id
_entity_poly.type
_entity_poly.pdbx_seq_one_letter_code
_entity_poly.pdbx_strand_id
1 'polypeptide(L)'
;QTCALPIFYANIDVNKMLSEIEQAARMRQTNANVAICAVTPLEGLLLYTDQRRVTQVLNNFISNAMKFTNTGSITFGYEEPKDGYIRFFVTDTGTGIPPEKVADIFNRFVKLDSFKQGTGLGLAISQNIVKELKGEIGVASELGKGSTFWFTLPYEKMGAHRSILS
;
A
#
# COMPACT_ATOMS: atom_id res chain seq x y z
N GLN A 1 -8.78 -20.09 5.90
CA GLN A 1 -8.43 -20.33 5.78
C GLN A 1 -7.57 -20.43 5.36
N THR A 2 -7.24 -20.61 5.50
CA THR A 2 -6.53 -20.69 5.32
C THR A 2 -5.43 -21.21 4.96
N CYS A 3 -5.20 -21.55 4.16
CA CYS A 3 -3.96 -21.98 3.55
C CYS A 3 -3.18 -20.80 3.10
N ALA A 4 -2.57 -20.16 4.03
CA ALA A 4 -1.65 -19.10 3.68
C ALA A 4 -0.51 -19.72 2.87
N LEU A 5 -0.31 -19.25 1.66
CA LEU A 5 0.86 -19.62 0.87
C LEU A 5 2.10 -19.19 1.64
N PRO A 6 3.19 -19.97 1.56
CA PRO A 6 4.43 -19.58 2.23
C PRO A 6 4.91 -18.22 1.76
N ILE A 7 5.54 -17.49 2.67
CA ILE A 7 6.14 -16.20 2.35
C ILE A 7 7.47 -16.45 1.67
N PHE A 8 7.67 -15.88 0.48
CA PHE A 8 8.91 -16.00 -0.27
C PHE A 8 9.71 -14.71 -0.15
N TYR A 9 10.61 -14.67 0.82
CA TYR A 9 11.47 -13.52 0.99
C TYR A 9 12.58 -13.50 -0.05
N ALA A 10 12.82 -12.33 -0.61
CA ALA A 10 13.92 -12.09 -1.54
C ALA A 10 14.29 -10.62 -1.47
N ASN A 11 15.50 -10.30 -1.92
CA ASN A 11 15.89 -8.90 -2.08
C ASN A 11 15.23 -8.38 -3.35
N ILE A 12 14.29 -7.46 -3.19
CA ILE A 12 13.56 -6.91 -4.32
C ILE A 12 14.02 -5.49 -4.62
N ASP A 13 13.98 -5.13 -5.89
CA ASP A 13 14.22 -3.76 -6.34
C ASP A 13 12.91 -2.99 -6.19
N VAL A 14 12.84 -2.14 -5.16
CA VAL A 14 11.61 -1.46 -4.81
C VAL A 14 11.16 -0.50 -5.91
N ASN A 15 12.09 0.26 -6.47
CA ASN A 15 11.74 1.24 -7.51
C ASN A 15 11.19 0.55 -8.75
N LYS A 16 11.79 -0.59 -9.12
CA LYS A 16 11.30 -1.36 -10.26
C LYS A 16 9.90 -1.88 -10.01
N MET A 17 9.67 -2.43 -8.80
CA MET A 17 8.34 -2.91 -8.42
C MET A 17 7.30 -1.79 -8.53
N LEU A 18 7.62 -0.62 -7.99
CA LEU A 18 6.69 0.51 -8.02
C LEU A 18 6.45 1.02 -9.44
N SER A 19 7.47 1.01 -10.29
CA SER A 19 7.30 1.38 -11.70
C SER A 19 6.34 0.43 -12.42
N GLU A 20 6.46 -0.86 -12.15
CA GLU A 20 5.56 -1.85 -12.76
C GLU A 20 4.12 -1.67 -12.26
N ILE A 21 3.96 -1.39 -10.97
CA ILE A 21 2.64 -1.11 -10.40
C ILE A 21 2.05 0.16 -11.02
N GLU A 22 2.87 1.20 -11.20
CA GLU A 22 2.42 2.45 -11.80
C GLU A 22 1.91 2.24 -13.22
N GLN A 23 2.66 1.50 -14.04
CA GLN A 23 2.27 1.21 -15.41
C GLN A 23 0.96 0.44 -15.45
N ALA A 24 0.84 -0.60 -14.62
CA ALA A 24 -0.38 -1.40 -14.57
C ALA A 24 -1.58 -0.57 -14.08
N ALA A 25 -1.37 0.29 -13.10
CA ALA A 25 -2.43 1.14 -12.57
C ALA A 25 -2.92 2.12 -13.63
N ARG A 26 -2.00 2.72 -14.38
CA ARG A 26 -2.39 3.65 -15.46
C ARG A 26 -3.20 2.96 -16.55
N MET A 27 -2.89 1.70 -16.83
CA MET A 27 -3.66 0.93 -17.81
C MET A 27 -5.06 0.61 -17.33
N ARG A 28 -5.24 0.39 -16.03
CA ARG A 28 -6.56 0.12 -15.46
C ARG A 28 -7.40 1.39 -15.31
N GLN A 29 -6.75 2.55 -15.24
CA GLN A 29 -7.43 3.82 -14.99
C GLN A 29 -8.06 4.33 -16.27
N THR A 30 -9.39 4.42 -16.25
CA THR A 30 -10.15 4.88 -17.41
C THR A 30 -10.59 6.34 -17.27
N ASN A 31 -10.42 6.93 -16.09
CA ASN A 31 -10.84 8.30 -15.83
C ASN A 31 -9.68 9.26 -16.09
N ALA A 32 -9.76 10.01 -17.18
CA ALA A 32 -8.71 10.94 -17.57
C ALA A 32 -8.51 12.10 -16.59
N ASN A 33 -9.47 12.31 -15.68
CA ASN A 33 -9.39 13.39 -14.69
C ASN A 33 -8.61 13.00 -13.44
N VAL A 34 -8.08 11.79 -13.38
CA VAL A 34 -7.31 11.31 -12.24
C VAL A 34 -5.91 10.95 -12.68
N ALA A 35 -4.92 11.65 -12.15
CA ALA A 35 -3.52 11.37 -12.42
C ALA A 35 -3.00 10.33 -11.44
N ILE A 36 -2.12 9.45 -11.92
CA ILE A 36 -1.48 8.42 -11.07
C ILE A 36 0.02 8.60 -11.17
N CYS A 37 0.70 8.63 -10.02
CA CYS A 37 2.13 8.88 -9.96
C CYS A 37 2.79 8.09 -8.85
N ALA A 38 3.95 7.50 -9.14
CA ALA A 38 4.77 6.82 -8.15
C ALA A 38 5.88 7.74 -7.64
N VAL A 39 6.22 7.63 -6.35
CA VAL A 39 7.26 8.40 -5.69
C VAL A 39 8.33 7.45 -5.18
N THR A 40 9.56 7.61 -5.69
CA THR A 40 10.69 6.76 -5.34
C THR A 40 11.87 7.66 -4.94
N PRO A 41 11.94 8.06 -3.67
CA PRO A 41 12.92 9.08 -3.25
C PRO A 41 14.37 8.62 -3.27
N LEU A 42 14.64 7.31 -3.26
CA LEU A 42 16.01 6.80 -3.25
C LEU A 42 16.28 5.99 -4.50
N GLU A 43 17.53 6.02 -4.97
CA GLU A 43 17.95 5.16 -6.07
C GLU A 43 18.44 3.83 -5.53
N GLY A 44 18.16 2.75 -6.28
CA GLY A 44 18.75 1.45 -5.99
C GLY A 44 18.31 0.84 -4.67
N LEU A 45 17.15 1.20 -4.16
CA LEU A 45 16.69 0.67 -2.87
C LEU A 45 16.31 -0.80 -3.01
N LEU A 46 16.94 -1.63 -2.18
CA LEU A 46 16.61 -3.06 -2.06
C LEU A 46 15.93 -3.31 -0.74
N LEU A 47 14.91 -4.16 -0.77
CA LEU A 47 14.16 -4.54 0.42
C LEU A 47 14.02 -6.07 0.46
N TYR A 48 14.31 -6.67 1.59
CA TYR A 48 14.15 -8.11 1.78
C TYR A 48 12.73 -8.39 2.22
N THR A 49 11.89 -8.80 1.29
CA THR A 49 10.47 -9.03 1.54
C THR A 49 9.89 -9.93 0.44
N ASP A 50 8.57 -10.10 0.47
CA ASP A 50 7.84 -10.87 -0.53
C ASP A 50 7.16 -9.90 -1.49
N GLN A 51 7.71 -9.79 -2.70
CA GLN A 51 7.24 -8.83 -3.71
C GLN A 51 5.77 -9.02 -4.07
N ARG A 52 5.32 -10.26 -4.20
CA ARG A 52 3.94 -10.52 -4.60
C ARG A 52 2.95 -10.02 -3.56
N ARG A 53 3.29 -10.21 -2.29
CA ARG A 53 2.42 -9.78 -1.19
C ARG A 53 2.40 -8.26 -1.06
N VAL A 54 3.56 -7.62 -1.17
CA VAL A 54 3.64 -6.16 -1.14
C VAL A 54 2.85 -5.56 -2.31
N THR A 55 3.01 -6.13 -3.50
CA THR A 55 2.27 -5.69 -4.68
C THR A 55 0.76 -5.82 -4.46
N GLN A 56 0.33 -6.90 -3.83
CA GLN A 56 -1.09 -7.10 -3.56
C GLN A 56 -1.64 -6.02 -2.63
N VAL A 57 -0.92 -5.67 -1.58
CA VAL A 57 -1.35 -4.62 -0.66
C VAL A 57 -1.45 -3.28 -1.38
N LEU A 58 -0.42 -2.93 -2.14
CA LEU A 58 -0.41 -1.67 -2.87
C LEU A 58 -1.55 -1.62 -3.90
N ASN A 59 -1.78 -2.70 -4.63
CA ASN A 59 -2.87 -2.74 -5.60
C ASN A 59 -4.23 -2.63 -4.93
N ASN A 60 -4.42 -3.21 -3.76
CA ASN A 60 -5.66 -3.06 -3.02
C ASN A 60 -5.90 -1.60 -2.63
N PHE A 61 -4.86 -0.92 -2.16
CA PHE A 61 -4.96 0.48 -1.80
C PHE A 61 -5.22 1.37 -3.02
N ILE A 62 -4.53 1.09 -4.12
CA ILE A 62 -4.72 1.86 -5.37
C ILE A 62 -6.12 1.66 -5.92
N SER A 63 -6.64 0.44 -5.89
CA SER A 63 -8.00 0.17 -6.34
C SER A 63 -9.03 0.93 -5.51
N ASN A 64 -8.83 0.99 -4.20
CA ASN A 64 -9.70 1.79 -3.34
C ASN A 64 -9.61 3.28 -3.70
N ALA A 65 -8.39 3.77 -3.89
CA ALA A 65 -8.19 5.17 -4.27
C ALA A 65 -8.90 5.50 -5.58
N MET A 66 -8.84 4.60 -6.56
CA MET A 66 -9.54 4.81 -7.83
C MET A 66 -11.05 4.89 -7.67
N LYS A 67 -11.61 4.08 -6.76
CA LYS A 67 -13.06 4.09 -6.53
C LYS A 67 -13.53 5.38 -5.90
N PHE A 68 -12.71 5.99 -5.06
CA PHE A 68 -13.13 7.16 -4.27
C PHE A 68 -12.60 8.48 -4.81
N THR A 69 -11.87 8.47 -5.93
CA THR A 69 -11.34 9.69 -6.53
C THR A 69 -11.94 9.88 -7.92
N ASN A 70 -12.74 10.91 -8.07
CA ASN A 70 -13.36 11.25 -9.36
C ASN A 70 -12.54 12.25 -10.16
N THR A 71 -11.87 13.15 -9.46
CA THR A 71 -11.01 14.18 -10.07
C THR A 71 -9.87 14.44 -9.10
N GLY A 72 -8.66 14.51 -9.62
CA GLY A 72 -7.49 14.80 -8.80
C GLY A 72 -6.34 13.85 -9.06
N SER A 73 -5.79 13.28 -7.98
CA SER A 73 -4.60 12.47 -8.13
C SER A 73 -4.53 11.34 -7.11
N ILE A 74 -3.80 10.30 -7.52
CA ILE A 74 -3.42 9.18 -6.67
C ILE A 74 -1.90 9.11 -6.73
N THR A 75 -1.26 9.25 -5.58
CA THR A 75 0.20 9.21 -5.45
C THR A 75 0.55 8.07 -4.53
N PHE A 76 1.50 7.24 -4.92
CA PHE A 76 1.93 6.13 -4.09
C PHE A 76 3.44 5.97 -4.15
N GLY A 77 4.00 5.32 -3.14
CA GLY A 77 5.44 5.13 -3.08
C GLY A 77 5.88 4.79 -1.66
N TYR A 78 7.06 5.28 -1.31
CA TYR A 78 7.59 5.06 0.03
C TYR A 78 8.29 6.32 0.52
N GLU A 79 8.42 6.41 1.84
CA GLU A 79 9.24 7.42 2.50
C GLU A 79 10.61 6.82 2.76
N GLU A 80 11.63 7.66 2.88
CA GLU A 80 12.96 7.16 3.20
C GLU A 80 12.91 6.34 4.48
N PRO A 81 13.59 5.16 4.49
CA PRO A 81 13.56 4.31 5.67
C PRO A 81 14.03 5.01 6.93
N LYS A 82 13.37 4.74 8.04
CA LYS A 82 13.65 5.37 9.32
C LYS A 82 13.39 4.39 10.45
N ASP A 83 14.28 4.36 11.44
CA ASP A 83 14.12 3.56 12.67
C ASP A 83 13.89 2.07 12.39
N GLY A 84 14.54 1.53 11.36
CA GLY A 84 14.44 0.11 11.04
C GLY A 84 13.22 -0.26 10.23
N TYR A 85 12.48 0.70 9.69
CA TYR A 85 11.27 0.46 8.91
C TYR A 85 11.23 1.32 7.66
N ILE A 86 10.57 0.80 6.64
CA ILE A 86 10.21 1.57 5.45
C ILE A 86 8.69 1.69 5.43
N ARG A 87 8.18 2.90 5.15
CA ARG A 87 6.74 3.12 5.06
C ARG A 87 6.34 3.30 3.61
N PHE A 88 5.42 2.45 3.16
CA PHE A 88 4.74 2.60 1.87
C PHE A 88 3.41 3.31 2.08
N PHE A 89 2.99 4.06 1.07
CA PHE A 89 1.74 4.81 1.16
C PHE A 89 1.04 4.89 -0.18
N VAL A 90 -0.28 5.09 -0.12
CA VAL A 90 -1.11 5.45 -1.28
C VAL A 90 -2.01 6.59 -0.82
N THR A 91 -1.82 7.75 -1.44
CA THR A 91 -2.55 8.97 -1.09
C THR A 91 -3.47 9.35 -2.25
N ASP A 92 -4.73 9.60 -1.96
CA ASP A 92 -5.68 10.09 -2.94
C ASP A 92 -6.27 11.43 -2.50
N THR A 93 -6.77 12.18 -3.48
CA THR A 93 -7.45 13.45 -3.24
C THR A 93 -8.96 13.29 -3.40
N GLY A 94 -9.48 12.12 -3.04
CA GLY A 94 -10.89 11.79 -3.21
C GLY A 94 -11.78 12.28 -2.09
N THR A 95 -12.84 11.53 -1.84
CA THR A 95 -13.88 11.95 -0.90
C THR A 95 -13.48 11.88 0.56
N GLY A 96 -12.44 11.11 0.89
CA GLY A 96 -12.07 10.86 2.27
C GLY A 96 -13.02 9.88 2.94
N ILE A 97 -12.75 9.58 4.21
CA ILE A 97 -13.49 8.62 5.01
C ILE A 97 -14.05 9.35 6.23
N PRO A 98 -15.35 9.18 6.54
CA PRO A 98 -15.92 9.80 7.73
C PRO A 98 -15.16 9.35 8.99
N PRO A 99 -14.93 10.27 9.96
CA PRO A 99 -14.16 9.93 11.16
C PRO A 99 -14.71 8.73 11.93
N GLU A 100 -16.02 8.57 11.95
CA GLU A 100 -16.65 7.47 12.68
C GLU A 100 -16.37 6.10 12.06
N LYS A 101 -15.91 6.05 10.80
CA LYS A 101 -15.60 4.80 10.11
C LYS A 101 -14.12 4.49 10.07
N VAL A 102 -13.25 5.45 10.35
CA VAL A 102 -11.81 5.26 10.22
C VAL A 102 -11.31 4.12 11.10
N ALA A 103 -11.81 4.01 12.33
CA ALA A 103 -11.37 2.98 13.26
C ALA A 103 -11.73 1.56 12.80
N ASP A 104 -12.76 1.43 11.98
CA ASP A 104 -13.30 0.11 11.62
C ASP A 104 -12.99 -0.35 10.21
N ILE A 105 -12.30 0.45 9.41
CA ILE A 105 -12.19 0.17 7.97
C ILE A 105 -11.42 -1.10 7.64
N PHE A 106 -10.59 -1.59 8.55
CA PHE A 106 -9.86 -2.85 8.32
C PHE A 106 -10.63 -4.06 8.87
N ASN A 107 -11.77 -3.83 9.48
CA ASN A 107 -12.60 -4.92 9.96
C ASN A 107 -13.17 -5.67 8.74
N ARG A 108 -13.09 -7.00 8.78
CA ARG A 108 -13.53 -7.86 7.67
C ARG A 108 -14.96 -7.60 7.23
N PHE A 109 -15.84 -7.27 8.17
CA PHE A 109 -17.26 -7.16 7.90
C PHE A 109 -17.72 -5.73 7.62
N VAL A 110 -16.81 -4.77 7.65
CA VAL A 110 -17.14 -3.37 7.39
C VAL A 110 -16.76 -3.03 5.96
N LYS A 111 -17.69 -2.38 5.25
CA LYS A 111 -17.44 -1.85 3.92
C LYS A 111 -17.32 -0.34 4.03
N LEU A 112 -16.34 0.24 3.34
CA LEU A 112 -16.12 1.68 3.37
C LEU A 112 -17.34 2.45 2.89
N ASP A 113 -18.02 1.91 1.89
CA ASP A 113 -19.16 2.56 1.28
C ASP A 113 -20.12 1.49 0.82
N SER A 114 -21.31 1.48 1.38
CA SER A 114 -22.34 0.52 1.00
C SER A 114 -22.76 0.70 -0.48
N PHE A 115 -22.48 1.85 -1.06
CA PHE A 115 -22.79 2.11 -2.46
C PHE A 115 -21.67 1.71 -3.40
N LYS A 116 -20.46 1.46 -2.86
CA LYS A 116 -19.31 1.05 -3.64
C LYS A 116 -18.85 -0.31 -3.13
N GLN A 117 -19.00 -1.30 -3.94
CA GLN A 117 -18.83 -2.67 -3.51
C GLN A 117 -17.36 -3.09 -3.42
N GLY A 118 -17.09 -4.05 -2.56
CA GLY A 118 -15.92 -4.89 -2.63
C GLY A 118 -14.68 -4.44 -1.91
N THR A 119 -14.70 -3.34 -1.16
CA THR A 119 -13.48 -2.81 -0.58
C THR A 119 -13.13 -3.39 0.79
N GLY A 120 -14.12 -3.82 1.57
CA GLY A 120 -13.88 -4.26 2.94
C GLY A 120 -12.99 -5.48 3.03
N LEU A 121 -13.24 -6.46 2.18
CA LEU A 121 -12.45 -7.71 2.20
C LEU A 121 -11.00 -7.45 1.78
N GLY A 122 -10.77 -6.59 0.80
CA GLY A 122 -9.43 -6.25 0.36
C GLY A 122 -8.60 -5.62 1.47
N LEU A 123 -9.18 -4.76 2.28
CA LEU A 123 -8.48 -4.14 3.39
C LEU A 123 -8.15 -5.14 4.49
N ALA A 124 -9.06 -6.07 4.79
CA ALA A 124 -8.79 -7.11 5.77
C ALA A 124 -7.66 -8.04 5.31
N ILE A 125 -7.64 -8.38 4.03
CA ILE A 125 -6.57 -9.18 3.45
C ILE A 125 -5.24 -8.43 3.54
N SER A 126 -5.24 -7.15 3.23
CA SER A 126 -4.04 -6.32 3.32
C SER A 126 -3.50 -6.27 4.75
N GLN A 127 -4.39 -6.13 5.74
CA GLN A 127 -3.99 -6.14 7.14
C GLN A 127 -3.31 -7.45 7.51
N ASN A 128 -3.86 -8.57 7.09
CA ASN A 128 -3.27 -9.88 7.36
C ASN A 128 -1.89 -10.03 6.70
N ILE A 129 -1.76 -9.61 5.46
CA ILE A 129 -0.48 -9.68 4.76
C ILE A 129 0.58 -8.86 5.48
N VAL A 130 0.27 -7.61 5.81
CA VAL A 130 1.23 -6.72 6.47
C VAL A 130 1.64 -7.27 7.83
N LYS A 131 0.69 -7.84 8.58
CA LYS A 131 0.97 -8.43 9.87
C LYS A 131 1.92 -9.62 9.72
N GLU A 132 1.69 -10.48 8.73
CA GLU A 132 2.59 -11.61 8.46
C GLU A 132 3.98 -11.16 8.06
N LEU A 133 4.10 -10.02 7.40
CA LEU A 133 5.38 -9.45 7.00
C LEU A 133 6.02 -8.62 8.11
N LYS A 134 5.45 -8.63 9.32
CA LYS A 134 5.98 -7.99 10.52
C LYS A 134 5.88 -6.46 10.49
N GLY A 135 4.93 -5.92 9.77
CA GLY A 135 4.70 -4.50 9.68
C GLY A 135 3.42 -4.05 10.36
N GLU A 136 3.13 -2.79 10.18
CA GLU A 136 1.90 -2.15 10.66
C GLU A 136 1.19 -1.50 9.50
N ILE A 137 -0.13 -1.36 9.63
CA ILE A 137 -0.97 -0.78 8.60
C ILE A 137 -1.87 0.28 9.23
N GLY A 138 -2.17 1.32 8.48
CA GLY A 138 -3.04 2.36 8.98
C GLY A 138 -3.61 3.23 7.88
N VAL A 139 -4.39 4.21 8.31
CA VAL A 139 -5.01 5.17 7.42
C VAL A 139 -5.09 6.53 8.10
N ALA A 140 -4.87 7.57 7.32
CA ALA A 140 -5.15 8.94 7.73
C ALA A 140 -6.09 9.51 6.67
N SER A 141 -7.19 10.10 7.11
CA SER A 141 -8.19 10.57 6.16
C SER A 141 -8.90 11.80 6.70
N GLU A 142 -9.28 12.68 5.78
CA GLU A 142 -10.07 13.84 6.09
C GLU A 142 -11.19 13.93 5.08
N LEU A 143 -12.43 13.93 5.58
CA LEU A 143 -13.61 13.98 4.73
C LEU A 143 -13.55 15.20 3.81
N GLY A 144 -13.75 14.99 2.54
CA GLY A 144 -13.70 16.04 1.54
C GLY A 144 -12.32 16.37 1.00
N LYS A 145 -11.27 15.80 1.59
CA LYS A 145 -9.88 16.09 1.17
C LYS A 145 -9.13 14.88 0.64
N GLY A 146 -9.51 13.68 1.09
CA GLY A 146 -8.87 12.48 0.61
C GLY A 146 -8.34 11.61 1.73
N SER A 147 -7.58 10.59 1.35
CA SER A 147 -7.08 9.58 2.28
C SER A 147 -5.67 9.19 1.96
N THR A 148 -4.91 8.80 2.98
CA THR A 148 -3.63 8.14 2.84
C THR A 148 -3.70 6.80 3.55
N PHE A 149 -3.58 5.72 2.80
CA PHE A 149 -3.40 4.38 3.35
C PHE A 149 -1.91 4.09 3.35
N TRP A 150 -1.42 3.51 4.43
CA TRP A 150 0.01 3.26 4.57
C TRP A 150 0.26 1.94 5.27
N PHE A 151 1.44 1.40 5.05
CA PHE A 151 1.93 0.27 5.83
C PHE A 151 3.44 0.35 5.96
N THR A 152 3.97 -0.25 7.01
CA THR A 152 5.42 -0.31 7.24
C THR A 152 5.89 -1.74 7.13
N LEU A 153 7.15 -1.89 6.73
CA LEU A 153 7.83 -3.19 6.73
C LEU A 153 9.21 -3.01 7.36
N PRO A 154 9.75 -4.05 8.01
CA PRO A 154 11.11 -3.99 8.52
C PRO A 154 12.10 -3.72 7.39
N TYR A 155 13.10 -2.91 7.67
CA TYR A 155 14.12 -2.54 6.71
C TYR A 155 15.49 -2.57 7.36
N GLU A 156 16.45 -3.23 6.70
CA GLU A 156 17.86 -3.21 7.09
C GLU A 156 18.69 -2.90 5.87
N LYS A 157 19.73 -2.07 6.07
CA LYS A 157 20.68 -1.83 5.00
C LYS A 157 21.41 -3.12 4.68
N MET A 158 21.68 -3.35 3.39
CA MET A 158 22.34 -4.58 2.92
C MET A 158 23.66 -4.88 3.64
N GLY A 159 24.43 -3.85 3.96
CA GLY A 159 25.69 -4.03 4.66
C GLY A 159 25.52 -4.59 6.07
N ALA A 160 24.50 -4.12 6.81
CA ALA A 160 24.21 -4.61 8.15
C ALA A 160 23.77 -6.08 8.10
N HIS A 161 22.95 -6.43 7.12
CA HIS A 161 22.49 -7.80 6.97
C HIS A 161 23.65 -8.77 6.73
N ARG A 162 24.61 -8.37 5.88
CA ARG A 162 25.77 -9.20 5.60
C ARG A 162 26.63 -9.44 6.83
N SER A 163 26.76 -8.45 7.69
CA SER A 163 27.58 -8.61 8.90
C SER A 163 26.96 -9.59 9.90
N ILE A 164 25.66 -9.75 9.87
CA ILE A 164 24.99 -10.72 10.73
C ILE A 164 25.23 -12.15 10.21
N LEU A 165 25.32 -12.31 8.90
CA LEU A 165 25.49 -13.62 8.29
C LEU A 165 26.95 -14.06 8.19
N SER A 166 27.87 -13.16 8.34
CA SER A 166 29.29 -13.48 8.33
C SER A 166 29.79 -13.64 9.78
#